data_3e2111f4e80c9f40b3d2ab76d73cee66
#
_entry.id   3e2111f4e80c9f40b3d2ab76d73cee66
#
_cell.length_a   1.000
_cell.length_b   1.000
_cell.length_c   1.000
_cell.angle_alpha   90.00
_cell.angle_beta   90.00
_cell.angle_gamma   90.00
#
_symmetry.space_group_name_H-M   'P 1'
#
loop_
_entity.id
_entity.type
_entity.pdbx_description
1 polymer ?
#
loop_
_entity_poly.entity_id
_entity_poly.type
_entity_poly.pdbx_seq_one_letter_code
_entity_poly.pdbx_strand_id
1 'polypeptide(L)'
;PTKVMMTKNSRDAHVRVEQRTLDLIQYAETSGINRIEECAEGSLVNGKKIGVITSSTSYQYTKEVFGDKVSVLKLGMVYPLPEKLIKDFAEGKDEIYVIEELDPIIENHCKQLGIQVHGKDTFPICGEFSQNLIKKCMGMEEPEYTTIDAQIPGRPPVMCAGCPHRG
;
A
#
# COMPACT_ATOMS: atom_id res chain seq x y z
N PRO A 1 -33.49 -7.28 -19.72
CA PRO A 1 -32.17 -7.55 -19.15
C PRO A 1 -31.33 -6.28 -19.13
N THR A 2 -31.47 -5.48 -18.06
CA THR A 2 -30.80 -4.18 -17.91
C THR A 2 -29.30 -4.29 -17.68
N LYS A 3 -28.77 -5.50 -17.40
CA LYS A 3 -27.34 -5.76 -17.15
C LYS A 3 -26.57 -6.21 -18.40
N VAL A 4 -27.24 -6.38 -19.52
CA VAL A 4 -26.57 -6.71 -20.80
C VAL A 4 -25.98 -5.41 -21.35
N MET A 5 -24.68 -5.40 -21.66
CA MET A 5 -23.93 -4.22 -22.16
C MET A 5 -24.21 -3.97 -23.65
N MET A 6 -25.49 -3.75 -24.00
CA MET A 6 -25.86 -3.16 -25.30
C MET A 6 -25.55 -1.67 -25.30
N THR A 7 -25.32 -1.08 -26.49
CA THR A 7 -24.87 0.31 -26.65
C THR A 7 -25.69 1.32 -25.83
N LYS A 8 -27.01 1.21 -25.83
CA LYS A 8 -27.87 2.11 -25.03
C LYS A 8 -27.63 1.93 -23.54
N ASN A 9 -27.61 0.68 -23.05
CA ASN A 9 -27.43 0.38 -21.63
C ASN A 9 -26.04 0.81 -21.15
N SER A 10 -24.99 0.63 -21.98
CA SER A 10 -23.64 1.03 -21.62
C SER A 10 -23.48 2.55 -21.53
N ARG A 11 -24.10 3.31 -22.43
CA ARG A 11 -24.08 4.78 -22.37
C ARG A 11 -24.71 5.32 -21.09
N ASP A 12 -25.90 4.84 -20.75
CA ASP A 12 -26.59 5.24 -19.52
C ASP A 12 -25.84 4.78 -18.25
N ALA A 13 -25.21 3.59 -18.32
CA ALA A 13 -24.37 3.08 -17.25
C ALA A 13 -23.10 3.91 -17.06
N HIS A 14 -22.47 4.37 -18.15
CA HIS A 14 -21.26 5.18 -18.10
C HIS A 14 -21.50 6.49 -17.33
N VAL A 15 -22.57 7.21 -17.63
CA VAL A 15 -22.92 8.44 -16.90
C VAL A 15 -23.04 8.19 -15.39
N ARG A 16 -23.69 7.06 -15.00
CA ARG A 16 -23.80 6.70 -13.56
C ARG A 16 -22.47 6.30 -12.95
N VAL A 17 -21.58 5.68 -13.71
CA VAL A 17 -20.23 5.31 -13.23
C VAL A 17 -19.39 6.56 -12.97
N GLU A 18 -19.41 7.52 -13.88
CA GLU A 18 -18.68 8.77 -13.71
C GLU A 18 -19.18 9.55 -12.47
N GLN A 19 -20.50 9.68 -12.31
CA GLN A 19 -21.04 10.32 -11.11
C GLN A 19 -20.64 9.59 -9.84
N ARG A 20 -20.72 8.26 -9.82
CA ARG A 20 -20.29 7.46 -8.67
C ARG A 20 -18.80 7.63 -8.38
N THR A 21 -17.96 7.80 -9.39
CA THR A 21 -16.52 8.04 -9.20
C THR A 21 -16.30 9.37 -8.50
N LEU A 22 -17.03 10.43 -8.85
CA LEU A 22 -16.98 11.71 -8.16
C LEU A 22 -17.42 11.59 -6.68
N ASP A 23 -18.50 10.84 -6.43
CA ASP A 23 -18.98 10.59 -5.06
C ASP A 23 -17.95 9.79 -4.25
N LEU A 24 -17.25 8.83 -4.89
CA LEU A 24 -16.18 8.05 -4.26
C LEU A 24 -14.94 8.86 -3.94
N ILE A 25 -14.61 9.90 -4.71
CA ILE A 25 -13.52 10.82 -4.37
C ILE A 25 -13.80 11.47 -3.00
N GLN A 26 -14.99 12.01 -2.82
CA GLN A 26 -15.37 12.61 -1.56
C GLN A 26 -15.43 11.57 -0.42
N TYR A 27 -15.93 10.38 -0.70
CA TYR A 27 -15.96 9.29 0.27
C TYR A 27 -14.56 8.86 0.71
N ALA A 28 -13.60 8.78 -0.20
CA ALA A 28 -12.22 8.45 0.09
C ALA A 28 -11.56 9.42 1.08
N GLU A 29 -11.93 10.71 1.00
CA GLU A 29 -11.42 11.75 1.89
C GLU A 29 -12.02 11.72 3.30
N THR A 30 -13.27 11.27 3.45
CA THR A 30 -14.06 11.54 4.67
C THR A 30 -14.52 10.31 5.43
N SER A 31 -14.51 9.13 4.82
CA SER A 31 -15.14 7.93 5.39
C SER A 31 -14.39 7.27 6.55
N GLY A 32 -13.13 7.65 6.81
CA GLY A 32 -12.27 6.99 7.79
C GLY A 32 -11.75 5.60 7.37
N ILE A 33 -12.12 5.12 6.18
CA ILE A 33 -11.55 3.89 5.61
C ILE A 33 -10.07 4.09 5.25
N ASN A 34 -9.72 5.30 4.82
CA ASN A 34 -8.38 5.84 4.73
C ASN A 34 -8.13 6.62 6.02
N ARG A 35 -7.06 6.32 6.73
CA ARG A 35 -6.81 6.93 8.04
C ARG A 35 -5.34 7.21 8.27
N ILE A 36 -5.09 8.26 9.01
CA ILE A 36 -3.77 8.62 9.51
C ILE A 36 -3.62 8.04 10.92
N GLU A 37 -2.50 7.39 11.15
CA GLU A 37 -2.04 6.95 12.45
C GLU A 37 -0.75 7.72 12.74
N GLU A 38 -0.80 8.69 13.65
CA GLU A 38 0.38 9.49 13.99
C GLU A 38 1.36 8.69 14.84
N CYS A 39 2.66 8.97 14.65
CA CYS A 39 3.70 8.39 15.49
C CYS A 39 3.61 8.90 16.94
N ALA A 40 4.23 8.18 17.86
CA ALA A 40 4.38 8.64 19.23
C ALA A 40 5.13 9.99 19.27
N GLU A 41 4.76 10.85 20.21
CA GLU A 41 5.36 12.19 20.34
C GLU A 41 6.88 12.13 20.45
N GLY A 42 7.57 12.93 19.65
CA GLY A 42 9.03 12.97 19.63
C GLY A 42 9.72 11.79 18.93
N SER A 43 8.96 10.88 18.34
CA SER A 43 9.54 9.74 17.62
C SER A 43 10.27 10.17 16.35
N LEU A 44 11.50 9.71 16.23
CA LEU A 44 12.35 9.91 15.06
C LEU A 44 12.98 8.58 14.63
N VAL A 45 13.10 8.36 13.35
CA VAL A 45 13.87 7.26 12.78
C VAL A 45 15.07 7.86 12.04
N ASN A 46 16.27 7.49 12.44
CA ASN A 46 17.52 8.08 11.93
C ASN A 46 17.55 9.63 12.06
N GLY A 47 16.96 10.18 13.14
CA GLY A 47 16.89 11.62 13.38
C GLY A 47 15.88 12.39 12.54
N LYS A 48 15.00 11.69 11.81
CA LYS A 48 13.99 12.27 10.91
C LYS A 48 12.58 11.85 11.29
N LYS A 49 11.63 12.75 11.08
CA LYS A 49 10.20 12.49 11.20
C LYS A 49 9.70 11.82 9.90
N ILE A 50 9.47 10.53 9.98
CA ILE A 50 9.11 9.72 8.82
C ILE A 50 7.59 9.52 8.73
N GLY A 51 7.06 9.67 7.52
CA GLY A 51 5.72 9.24 7.12
C GLY A 51 5.77 8.04 6.20
N VAL A 52 4.85 7.10 6.38
CA VAL A 52 4.67 5.94 5.49
C VAL A 52 3.27 5.93 4.92
N ILE A 53 3.16 5.91 3.60
CA ILE A 53 1.88 5.71 2.89
C ILE A 53 1.85 4.26 2.41
N THR A 54 0.80 3.54 2.75
CA THR A 54 0.72 2.10 2.47
C THR A 54 -0.72 1.60 2.41
N SER A 55 -0.91 0.41 1.86
CA SER A 55 -2.22 -0.25 1.74
C SER A 55 -2.10 -1.76 1.95
N SER A 56 -3.23 -2.45 2.04
CA SER A 56 -3.33 -3.91 2.05
C SER A 56 -2.40 -4.57 3.09
N THR A 57 -1.74 -5.67 2.74
CA THR A 57 -0.82 -6.43 3.61
C THR A 57 0.46 -5.66 3.94
N SER A 58 0.93 -4.78 3.05
CA SER A 58 2.10 -3.94 3.29
C SER A 58 1.93 -3.04 4.52
N TYR A 59 0.69 -2.67 4.88
CA TYR A 59 0.40 -1.97 6.13
C TYR A 59 0.77 -2.81 7.36
N GLN A 60 0.48 -4.11 7.36
CA GLN A 60 0.80 -4.98 8.49
C GLN A 60 2.33 -5.10 8.66
N TYR A 61 3.05 -5.29 7.56
CA TYR A 61 4.51 -5.32 7.59
C TYR A 61 5.10 -3.99 8.08
N THR A 62 4.53 -2.87 7.65
CA THR A 62 4.93 -1.53 8.12
C THR A 62 4.77 -1.41 9.64
N LYS A 63 3.61 -1.81 10.18
CA LYS A 63 3.35 -1.75 11.62
C LYS A 63 4.26 -2.69 12.42
N GLU A 64 4.58 -3.86 11.89
CA GLU A 64 5.49 -4.81 12.54
C GLU A 64 6.93 -4.28 12.57
N VAL A 65 7.38 -3.60 11.52
CA VAL A 65 8.74 -3.05 11.44
C VAL A 65 8.90 -1.81 12.30
N PHE A 66 7.96 -0.88 12.21
CA PHE A 66 8.13 0.46 12.80
C PHE A 66 7.33 0.67 14.09
N GLY A 67 6.29 -0.12 14.35
CA GLY A 67 5.38 0.11 15.48
C GLY A 67 4.77 1.51 15.41
N ASP A 68 4.97 2.27 16.46
CA ASP A 68 4.50 3.67 16.58
C ASP A 68 5.61 4.70 16.37
N LYS A 69 6.75 4.29 15.78
CA LYS A 69 7.90 5.18 15.54
C LYS A 69 7.72 6.06 14.31
N VAL A 70 6.82 5.72 13.41
CA VAL A 70 6.53 6.47 12.19
C VAL A 70 5.04 6.77 12.10
N SER A 71 4.69 7.90 11.49
CA SER A 71 3.30 8.16 11.12
C SER A 71 2.92 7.32 9.90
N VAL A 72 1.72 6.77 9.88
CA VAL A 72 1.25 5.91 8.78
C VAL A 72 -0.05 6.45 8.21
N LEU A 73 -0.09 6.70 6.91
CA LEU A 73 -1.34 6.84 6.17
C LEU A 73 -1.73 5.47 5.62
N LYS A 74 -2.70 4.84 6.28
CA LYS A 74 -3.27 3.58 5.80
C LYS A 74 -4.37 3.86 4.79
N LEU A 75 -4.14 3.43 3.55
CA LEU A 75 -5.15 3.47 2.50
C LEU A 75 -5.96 2.18 2.50
N GLY A 76 -7.21 2.27 2.94
CA GLY A 76 -8.18 1.17 2.85
C GLY A 76 -8.91 1.14 1.51
N MET A 77 -8.96 2.28 0.82
CA MET A 77 -9.45 2.43 -0.55
C MET A 77 -8.36 3.08 -1.41
N VAL A 78 -7.93 2.38 -2.44
CA VAL A 78 -6.83 2.79 -3.32
C VAL A 78 -7.28 3.34 -4.67
N TYR A 79 -8.59 3.42 -4.89
CA TYR A 79 -9.16 4.06 -6.08
C TYR A 79 -10.60 4.54 -5.82
N PRO A 80 -10.86 5.83 -6.06
CA PRO A 80 -9.87 6.90 -6.25
C PRO A 80 -9.06 7.16 -4.98
N LEU A 81 -7.81 7.64 -5.15
CA LEU A 81 -6.96 8.00 -4.03
C LEU A 81 -7.38 9.34 -3.40
N PRO A 82 -7.28 9.50 -2.05
CA PRO A 82 -7.66 10.72 -1.35
C PRO A 82 -6.55 11.78 -1.44
N GLU A 83 -6.61 12.66 -2.44
CA GLU A 83 -5.55 13.63 -2.73
C GLU A 83 -5.31 14.62 -1.59
N LYS A 84 -6.39 15.13 -0.98
CA LYS A 84 -6.28 16.09 0.11
C LYS A 84 -5.66 15.42 1.35
N LEU A 85 -6.15 14.23 1.71
CA LEU A 85 -5.63 13.48 2.86
C LEU A 85 -4.13 13.13 2.68
N ILE A 86 -3.72 12.78 1.46
CA ILE A 86 -2.30 12.50 1.13
C ILE A 86 -1.46 13.77 1.29
N LYS A 87 -1.93 14.93 0.81
CA LYS A 87 -1.24 16.21 0.95
C LYS A 87 -1.14 16.62 2.43
N ASP A 88 -2.25 16.58 3.15
CA ASP A 88 -2.32 16.91 4.58
C ASP A 88 -1.37 16.00 5.39
N PHE A 89 -1.31 14.70 5.06
CA PHE A 89 -0.39 13.76 5.70
C PHE A 89 1.07 14.08 5.43
N ALA A 90 1.40 14.54 4.23
CA ALA A 90 2.77 14.85 3.83
C ALA A 90 3.34 16.05 4.58
N GLU A 91 2.49 16.97 5.04
CA GLU A 91 2.94 18.18 5.73
C GLU A 91 3.68 17.86 7.03
N GLY A 92 4.82 18.53 7.23
CA GLY A 92 5.62 18.41 8.43
C GLY A 92 6.34 17.08 8.64
N LYS A 93 6.46 16.24 7.59
CA LYS A 93 7.32 15.06 7.56
C LYS A 93 8.63 15.40 6.83
N ASP A 94 9.75 14.90 7.36
CA ASP A 94 11.07 15.10 6.74
C ASP A 94 11.28 14.18 5.53
N GLU A 95 10.75 12.96 5.62
CA GLU A 95 10.79 11.96 4.55
C GLU A 95 9.47 11.18 4.51
N ILE A 96 9.04 10.83 3.30
CA ILE A 96 7.86 10.02 3.07
C ILE A 96 8.24 8.79 2.27
N TYR A 97 7.86 7.63 2.76
CA TYR A 97 8.04 6.36 2.09
C TYR A 97 6.69 5.82 1.62
N VAL A 98 6.65 5.29 0.39
CA VAL A 98 5.51 4.54 -0.12
C VAL A 98 5.88 3.06 -0.11
N ILE A 99 5.19 2.29 0.74
CA ILE A 99 5.40 0.85 0.85
C ILE A 99 4.22 0.14 0.20
N GLU A 100 4.40 -0.24 -1.06
CA GLU A 100 3.41 -0.97 -1.87
C GLU A 100 4.10 -2.08 -2.67
N GLU A 101 3.43 -3.20 -2.84
CA GLU A 101 3.91 -4.31 -3.67
C GLU A 101 3.66 -4.04 -5.15
N LEU A 102 4.48 -4.66 -6.02
CA LEU A 102 4.37 -4.58 -7.47
C LEU A 102 4.53 -3.14 -8.01
N ASP A 103 3.65 -2.72 -8.91
CA ASP A 103 3.74 -1.46 -9.63
C ASP A 103 3.52 -0.22 -8.72
N PRO A 104 4.22 0.90 -9.01
CA PRO A 104 4.20 2.12 -8.21
C PRO A 104 2.93 2.95 -8.46
N ILE A 105 1.77 2.50 -8.03
CA ILE A 105 0.49 3.19 -8.23
C ILE A 105 0.36 4.36 -7.25
N ILE A 106 0.55 4.10 -5.97
CA ILE A 106 0.46 5.12 -4.92
C ILE A 106 1.63 6.11 -5.05
N GLU A 107 2.85 5.60 -5.27
CA GLU A 107 4.04 6.41 -5.48
C GLU A 107 3.87 7.39 -6.64
N ASN A 108 3.42 6.90 -7.80
CA ASN A 108 3.21 7.74 -8.98
C ASN A 108 2.15 8.80 -8.73
N HIS A 109 1.09 8.48 -8.01
CA HIS A 109 0.06 9.45 -7.65
C HIS A 109 0.61 10.52 -6.71
N CYS A 110 1.39 10.16 -5.70
CA CYS A 110 2.06 11.13 -4.83
C CYS A 110 2.98 12.07 -5.63
N LYS A 111 3.77 11.51 -6.55
CA LYS A 111 4.63 12.31 -7.44
C LYS A 111 3.85 13.26 -8.35
N GLN A 112 2.70 12.84 -8.87
CA GLN A 112 1.79 13.70 -9.65
C GLN A 112 1.24 14.86 -8.81
N LEU A 113 1.03 14.64 -7.50
CA LEU A 113 0.63 15.68 -6.57
C LEU A 113 1.77 16.63 -6.15
N GLY A 114 2.99 16.42 -6.66
CA GLY A 114 4.18 17.20 -6.34
C GLY A 114 4.84 16.82 -5.01
N ILE A 115 4.47 15.68 -4.42
CA ILE A 115 5.02 15.21 -3.15
C ILE A 115 6.26 14.35 -3.43
N GLN A 116 7.38 14.71 -2.77
CA GLN A 116 8.60 13.90 -2.83
C GLN A 116 8.43 12.66 -1.95
N VAL A 117 8.55 11.49 -2.56
CA VAL A 117 8.41 10.21 -1.86
C VAL A 117 9.49 9.23 -2.32
N HIS A 118 9.90 8.36 -1.42
CA HIS A 118 10.71 7.19 -1.68
C HIS A 118 9.79 5.98 -1.84
N GLY A 119 9.92 5.26 -2.93
CA GLY A 119 9.11 4.09 -3.25
C GLY A 119 9.96 3.01 -3.89
N LYS A 120 9.87 2.82 -5.21
CA LYS A 120 10.63 1.78 -5.93
C LYS A 120 12.11 2.09 -6.09
N ASP A 121 12.55 3.28 -5.75
CA ASP A 121 13.97 3.61 -5.55
C ASP A 121 14.56 2.92 -4.31
N THR A 122 13.73 2.60 -3.34
CA THR A 122 14.10 1.97 -2.06
C THR A 122 13.63 0.52 -1.98
N PHE A 123 12.40 0.24 -2.43
CA PHE A 123 11.77 -1.09 -2.34
C PHE A 123 11.70 -1.76 -3.70
N PRO A 124 11.96 -3.09 -3.81
CA PRO A 124 11.93 -3.79 -5.08
C PRO A 124 10.52 -3.80 -5.70
N ILE A 125 10.48 -3.85 -7.04
CA ILE A 125 9.23 -4.00 -7.79
C ILE A 125 8.78 -5.46 -7.88
N CYS A 126 9.71 -6.41 -7.75
CA CYS A 126 9.45 -7.84 -7.89
C CYS A 126 9.60 -8.56 -6.56
N GLY A 127 8.83 -9.61 -6.38
CA GLY A 127 8.85 -10.46 -5.18
C GLY A 127 7.83 -10.03 -4.14
N GLU A 128 7.63 -10.90 -3.15
CA GLU A 128 6.74 -10.66 -2.02
C GLU A 128 7.41 -9.74 -1.00
N PHE A 129 6.64 -8.86 -0.40
CA PHE A 129 7.11 -8.06 0.73
C PHE A 129 7.04 -8.87 2.03
N SER A 130 7.90 -8.51 2.94
CA SER A 130 7.91 -9.00 4.32
C SER A 130 8.51 -7.94 5.22
N GLN A 131 8.29 -8.07 6.53
CA GLN A 131 8.93 -7.20 7.52
C GLN A 131 10.46 -7.21 7.38
N ASN A 132 11.06 -8.37 7.07
CA ASN A 132 12.51 -8.48 6.92
C ASN A 132 13.03 -7.76 5.68
N LEU A 133 12.30 -7.86 4.56
CA LEU A 133 12.62 -7.10 3.35
C LEU A 133 12.58 -5.60 3.61
N ILE A 134 11.55 -5.13 4.30
CA ILE A 134 11.42 -3.70 4.63
C ILE A 134 12.57 -3.26 5.54
N LYS A 135 12.90 -4.03 6.59
CA LYS A 135 14.05 -3.75 7.46
C LYS A 135 15.35 -3.62 6.65
N LYS A 136 15.60 -4.58 5.78
CA LYS A 136 16.78 -4.59 4.91
C LYS A 136 16.85 -3.35 4.01
N CYS A 137 15.76 -3.01 3.34
CA CYS A 137 15.68 -1.84 2.46
C CYS A 137 15.88 -0.53 3.23
N MET A 138 15.46 -0.48 4.50
CA MET A 138 15.63 0.67 5.38
C MET A 138 16.96 0.70 6.15
N GLY A 139 17.87 -0.25 5.88
CA GLY A 139 19.15 -0.36 6.58
C GLY A 139 19.03 -0.64 8.08
N MET A 140 17.93 -1.29 8.49
CA MET A 140 17.68 -1.69 9.88
C MET A 140 18.29 -3.07 10.16
N GLU A 141 18.52 -3.37 11.44
CA GLU A 141 19.04 -4.66 11.87
C GLU A 141 18.07 -5.80 11.50
N GLU A 142 18.60 -6.81 10.80
CA GLU A 142 17.87 -8.02 10.45
C GLU A 142 18.04 -9.07 11.55
N PRO A 143 17.03 -9.90 11.82
CA PRO A 143 17.18 -11.00 12.76
C PRO A 143 18.18 -12.04 12.24
N GLU A 144 18.93 -12.65 13.14
CA GLU A 144 19.74 -13.82 12.79
C GLU A 144 18.85 -15.00 12.39
N TYR A 145 19.16 -15.58 11.22
CA TYR A 145 18.45 -16.76 10.73
C TYR A 145 19.24 -18.02 11.04
N THR A 146 18.53 -19.03 11.52
CA THR A 146 19.10 -20.38 11.58
C THR A 146 19.22 -20.92 10.16
N THR A 147 20.46 -21.16 9.73
CA THR A 147 20.73 -21.84 8.45
C THR A 147 20.67 -23.35 8.64
N ILE A 148 20.02 -24.03 7.71
CA ILE A 148 19.95 -25.49 7.70
C ILE A 148 20.80 -25.96 6.51
N ASP A 149 21.86 -26.73 6.77
CA ASP A 149 22.74 -27.31 5.74
C ASP A 149 22.08 -28.53 5.04
N ALA A 150 20.78 -28.50 4.86
CA ALA A 150 20.05 -29.55 4.16
C ALA A 150 19.48 -29.03 2.85
N GLN A 151 19.70 -29.77 1.78
CA GLN A 151 19.05 -29.48 0.51
C GLN A 151 17.57 -29.83 0.62
N ILE A 152 16.73 -28.80 0.81
CA ILE A 152 15.29 -28.98 0.88
C ILE A 152 14.76 -29.20 -0.55
N PRO A 153 14.11 -30.35 -0.85
CA PRO A 153 13.56 -30.60 -2.16
C PRO A 153 12.49 -29.55 -2.51
N GLY A 154 12.57 -29.00 -3.71
CA GLY A 154 11.56 -28.06 -4.22
C GLY A 154 10.18 -28.68 -4.21
N ARG A 155 9.23 -28.02 -3.58
CA ARG A 155 7.83 -28.46 -3.57
C ARG A 155 7.08 -27.72 -4.68
N PRO A 156 6.63 -28.41 -5.74
CA PRO A 156 5.82 -27.77 -6.76
C PRO A 156 4.50 -27.26 -6.18
N PRO A 157 3.93 -26.18 -6.69
CA PRO A 157 2.61 -25.72 -6.28
C PRO A 157 1.60 -26.85 -6.49
N VAL A 158 0.88 -27.21 -5.42
CA VAL A 158 -0.15 -28.24 -5.45
C VAL A 158 -1.51 -27.61 -5.20
N MET A 159 -2.46 -27.88 -6.07
CA MET A 159 -3.83 -27.43 -5.85
C MET A 159 -4.41 -28.09 -4.61
N CYS A 160 -5.07 -27.30 -3.77
CA CYS A 160 -5.71 -27.79 -2.54
C CYS A 160 -6.77 -28.87 -2.87
N ALA A 161 -6.92 -29.84 -1.96
CA ALA A 161 -8.01 -30.81 -2.06
C ALA A 161 -9.36 -30.10 -2.03
N GLY A 162 -10.25 -30.40 -3.00
CA GLY A 162 -11.53 -29.73 -3.16
C GLY A 162 -11.51 -28.41 -3.93
N CYS A 163 -10.37 -28.00 -4.47
CA CYS A 163 -10.29 -26.83 -5.33
C CYS A 163 -11.10 -27.05 -6.62
N PRO A 164 -12.01 -26.13 -7.02
CA PRO A 164 -12.80 -26.26 -8.24
C PRO A 164 -11.96 -26.23 -9.52
N HIS A 165 -10.70 -25.74 -9.44
CA HIS A 165 -9.76 -25.74 -10.56
C HIS A 165 -8.94 -27.02 -10.67
N ARG A 166 -9.15 -27.99 -9.79
CA ARG A 166 -8.51 -29.30 -9.82
C ARG A 166 -9.41 -30.27 -10.61
N GLY A 167 -9.52 -30.03 -11.89
CA GLY A 167 -10.26 -30.89 -12.83
C GLY A 167 -9.41 -31.97 -13.46
#